data_6cba7b97a57c95474a8d0caea420f11c
#
_entry.id   6cba7b97a57c95474a8d0caea420f11c
#
_cell.length_a   1.000
_cell.length_b   1.000
_cell.length_c   1.000
_cell.angle_alpha   90.00
_cell.angle_beta   90.00
_cell.angle_gamma   90.00
#
_symmetry.space_group_name_H-M   'P 1'
#
loop_
_entity.id
_entity.type
_entity.pdbx_description
1 polymer ?
#
loop_
_entity_poly.entity_id
_entity_poly.type
_entity_poly.pdbx_seq_one_letter_code
_entity_poly.pdbx_strand_id
1 'polypeptide(L)'
;MEYRLVSIIIPIYNMAKYLHETLDSVLASDYPNFEVILMDDGSTDNSLDIAKEYAEKDTRVSVHTQSNSGPCVARNNAISLSHGEYILPVDADNRISPISHAVVELERDPDVKVVCPRAEFIGDRSGEWKLPPFSLKLLARKNMIDTCALYRKTEWERVGGYCEEIIAREDWEFWISVLKDGGKVVRLPQIELYYRVRAGSKRIVDRSLKPHVTKVLNKRHAEFFERELGGKLRSVRSWSRWINRIERFFRPRCMAVAPDYSNMSDFVKVLPVIFEDRGTVIYKGRNELREFDIAGQKVVVKSFQIPHLLNRIIYNCFRESKARRSFRYAAMLRQFNIGSPAPIGFCSVSSWFLFGKSYFVSLRSECPYTYRDLPQRPFEEQEKILRAIARTTAV
;
A
#
# COMPACT_ATOMS: atom_id res chain seq x y z
N MET A 1 -10.52 -35.72 -0.96
CA MET A 1 -10.15 -34.31 -0.75
C MET A 1 -10.82 -33.53 -1.86
N GLU A 2 -11.52 -32.48 -1.52
CA GLU A 2 -12.06 -31.55 -2.52
C GLU A 2 -10.92 -30.59 -2.93
N TYR A 3 -10.54 -30.65 -4.21
CA TYR A 3 -9.49 -29.75 -4.72
C TYR A 3 -10.09 -28.38 -4.93
N ARG A 4 -9.56 -27.36 -4.23
CA ARG A 4 -9.99 -25.97 -4.38
C ARG A 4 -9.59 -25.43 -5.74
N LEU A 5 -10.42 -24.59 -6.33
CA LEU A 5 -10.16 -24.04 -7.65
C LEU A 5 -9.01 -23.02 -7.62
N VAL A 6 -8.04 -23.18 -8.51
CA VAL A 6 -6.95 -22.25 -8.77
C VAL A 6 -7.22 -21.49 -10.06
N SER A 7 -7.25 -20.17 -10.03
CA SER A 7 -7.31 -19.34 -11.22
C SER A 7 -5.90 -18.91 -11.63
N ILE A 8 -5.46 -19.36 -12.79
CA ILE A 8 -4.19 -18.98 -13.39
C ILE A 8 -4.44 -17.77 -14.29
N ILE A 9 -3.80 -16.64 -13.97
CA ILE A 9 -4.04 -15.34 -14.61
C ILE A 9 -2.87 -14.99 -15.51
N ILE A 10 -3.11 -14.83 -16.80
CA ILE A 10 -2.06 -14.56 -17.79
C ILE A 10 -2.40 -13.26 -18.56
N PRO A 11 -1.81 -12.12 -18.16
CA PRO A 11 -1.90 -10.91 -18.97
C PRO A 11 -1.01 -11.02 -20.20
N ILE A 12 -1.56 -10.68 -21.37
CA ILE A 12 -0.90 -10.84 -22.67
C ILE A 12 -0.77 -9.47 -23.34
N TYR A 13 0.42 -9.11 -23.79
CA TYR A 13 0.65 -7.98 -24.66
C TYR A 13 1.86 -8.21 -25.55
N ASN A 14 1.64 -8.50 -26.83
CA ASN A 14 2.67 -8.76 -27.85
C ASN A 14 3.63 -9.88 -27.44
N MET A 15 3.09 -11.08 -27.12
CA MET A 15 3.83 -12.25 -26.63
C MET A 15 3.70 -13.48 -27.55
N ALA A 16 3.28 -13.33 -28.80
CA ALA A 16 3.07 -14.44 -29.72
C ALA A 16 4.24 -15.43 -29.79
N LYS A 17 5.48 -14.91 -29.70
CA LYS A 17 6.69 -15.73 -29.74
C LYS A 17 6.83 -16.74 -28.61
N TYR A 18 6.28 -16.46 -27.43
CA TYR A 18 6.50 -17.23 -26.22
C TYR A 18 5.23 -17.89 -25.68
N LEU A 19 4.07 -17.40 -26.12
CA LEU A 19 2.78 -17.74 -25.53
C LEU A 19 2.45 -19.23 -25.61
N HIS A 20 2.80 -19.92 -26.71
CA HIS A 20 2.64 -21.39 -26.81
C HIS A 20 3.38 -22.11 -25.69
N GLU A 21 4.66 -21.79 -25.50
CA GLU A 21 5.49 -22.44 -24.47
C GLU A 21 4.94 -22.20 -23.06
N THR A 22 4.42 -20.99 -22.80
CA THR A 22 3.78 -20.63 -21.52
C THR A 22 2.51 -21.46 -21.32
N LEU A 23 1.60 -21.48 -22.29
CA LEU A 23 0.32 -22.16 -22.18
C LEU A 23 0.49 -23.68 -22.10
N ASP A 24 1.39 -24.26 -22.86
CA ASP A 24 1.70 -25.70 -22.78
C ASP A 24 2.19 -26.06 -21.37
N SER A 25 3.04 -25.24 -20.76
CA SER A 25 3.54 -25.48 -19.41
C SER A 25 2.45 -25.37 -18.35
N VAL A 26 1.52 -24.43 -18.51
CA VAL A 26 0.38 -24.23 -17.61
C VAL A 26 -0.60 -25.39 -17.69
N LEU A 27 -0.96 -25.80 -18.91
CA LEU A 27 -1.93 -26.90 -19.15
C LEU A 27 -1.40 -28.27 -18.78
N ALA A 28 -0.07 -28.44 -18.74
CA ALA A 28 0.60 -29.64 -18.25
C ALA A 28 0.65 -29.72 -16.70
N SER A 29 -0.04 -28.83 -15.97
CA SER A 29 -0.10 -28.87 -14.51
C SER A 29 -0.65 -30.17 -13.99
N ASP A 30 -0.06 -30.67 -12.89
CA ASP A 30 -0.52 -31.88 -12.16
C ASP A 30 -1.72 -31.61 -11.24
N TYR A 31 -2.11 -30.36 -11.03
CA TYR A 31 -3.24 -30.00 -10.18
C TYR A 31 -4.55 -30.09 -10.98
N PRO A 32 -5.54 -30.87 -10.52
CA PRO A 32 -6.69 -31.22 -11.39
C PRO A 32 -7.74 -30.10 -11.49
N ASN A 33 -7.85 -29.21 -10.52
CA ASN A 33 -8.93 -28.22 -10.45
C ASN A 33 -8.41 -26.80 -10.65
N PHE A 34 -8.24 -26.39 -11.91
CA PHE A 34 -7.82 -25.04 -12.24
C PHE A 34 -8.55 -24.49 -13.47
N GLU A 35 -8.63 -23.19 -13.57
CA GLU A 35 -9.02 -22.42 -14.74
C GLU A 35 -7.88 -21.51 -15.20
N VAL A 36 -7.86 -21.15 -16.46
CA VAL A 36 -6.87 -20.22 -17.06
C VAL A 36 -7.60 -19.04 -17.66
N ILE A 37 -7.27 -17.83 -17.21
CA ILE A 37 -7.86 -16.60 -17.71
C ILE A 37 -6.78 -15.82 -18.46
N LEU A 38 -6.91 -15.77 -19.77
CA LEU A 38 -6.05 -15.03 -20.67
C LEU A 38 -6.64 -13.64 -20.87
N MET A 39 -5.90 -12.60 -20.51
CA MET A 39 -6.33 -11.22 -20.67
C MET A 39 -5.42 -10.53 -21.69
N ASP A 40 -5.90 -10.41 -22.91
CA ASP A 40 -5.19 -9.67 -23.96
C ASP A 40 -5.35 -8.16 -23.75
N ASP A 41 -4.23 -7.50 -23.50
CA ASP A 41 -4.15 -6.06 -23.24
C ASP A 41 -3.93 -5.26 -24.55
N GLY A 42 -4.70 -5.59 -25.59
CA GLY A 42 -4.66 -4.93 -26.89
C GLY A 42 -3.42 -5.26 -27.70
N SER A 43 -3.06 -6.55 -27.83
CA SER A 43 -1.94 -7.00 -28.66
C SER A 43 -2.12 -6.63 -30.12
N THR A 44 -1.01 -6.33 -30.77
CA THR A 44 -0.94 -6.00 -32.22
C THR A 44 -0.26 -7.08 -33.04
N ASP A 45 0.21 -8.14 -32.37
CA ASP A 45 0.76 -9.35 -32.99
C ASP A 45 -0.26 -10.50 -32.93
N ASN A 46 0.14 -11.73 -33.28
CA ASN A 46 -0.73 -12.89 -33.31
C ASN A 46 -1.06 -13.46 -31.90
N SER A 47 -0.77 -12.74 -30.80
CA SER A 47 -0.99 -13.26 -29.44
C SER A 47 -2.45 -13.60 -29.18
N LEU A 48 -3.38 -12.75 -29.60
CA LEU A 48 -4.81 -12.98 -29.41
C LEU A 48 -5.31 -14.23 -30.18
N ASP A 49 -4.82 -14.45 -31.38
CA ASP A 49 -5.23 -15.61 -32.19
C ASP A 49 -4.72 -16.92 -31.55
N ILE A 50 -3.47 -16.92 -31.08
CA ILE A 50 -2.92 -18.03 -30.31
C ILE A 50 -3.76 -18.28 -29.04
N ALA A 51 -4.12 -17.26 -28.29
CA ALA A 51 -4.93 -17.39 -27.08
C ALA A 51 -6.30 -18.04 -27.39
N LYS A 52 -6.97 -17.63 -28.46
CA LYS A 52 -8.25 -18.21 -28.91
C LYS A 52 -8.11 -19.67 -29.31
N GLU A 53 -7.03 -20.04 -30.03
CA GLU A 53 -6.75 -21.41 -30.41
C GLU A 53 -6.69 -22.33 -29.19
N TYR A 54 -6.07 -21.89 -28.08
CA TYR A 54 -6.02 -22.67 -26.83
C TYR A 54 -7.39 -22.76 -26.14
N ALA A 55 -8.18 -21.70 -26.15
CA ALA A 55 -9.53 -21.71 -25.57
C ALA A 55 -10.50 -22.64 -26.36
N GLU A 56 -10.31 -22.78 -27.67
CA GLU A 56 -11.07 -23.73 -28.47
C GLU A 56 -10.70 -25.21 -28.17
N LYS A 57 -9.45 -25.46 -27.76
CA LYS A 57 -8.93 -26.82 -27.49
C LYS A 57 -9.14 -27.29 -26.06
N ASP A 58 -9.19 -26.34 -25.09
CA ASP A 58 -9.28 -26.67 -23.66
C ASP A 58 -10.34 -25.80 -22.98
N THR A 59 -11.39 -26.42 -22.48
CA THR A 59 -12.52 -25.72 -21.84
C THR A 59 -12.17 -25.03 -20.51
N ARG A 60 -11.00 -25.31 -19.96
CA ARG A 60 -10.49 -24.62 -18.77
C ARG A 60 -9.93 -23.23 -19.10
N VAL A 61 -9.70 -22.91 -20.38
CA VAL A 61 -9.11 -21.67 -20.87
C VAL A 61 -10.20 -20.71 -21.31
N SER A 62 -10.18 -19.51 -20.78
CA SER A 62 -11.02 -18.40 -21.24
C SER A 62 -10.17 -17.23 -21.75
N VAL A 63 -10.64 -16.52 -22.77
CA VAL A 63 -9.94 -15.37 -23.39
C VAL A 63 -10.80 -14.12 -23.27
N HIS A 64 -10.21 -13.09 -22.74
CA HIS A 64 -10.81 -11.76 -22.63
C HIS A 64 -9.88 -10.72 -23.26
N THR A 65 -10.45 -9.62 -23.74
CA THR A 65 -9.68 -8.55 -24.38
C THR A 65 -10.04 -7.20 -23.80
N GLN A 66 -9.05 -6.33 -23.74
CA GLN A 66 -9.23 -4.93 -23.35
C GLN A 66 -8.35 -4.01 -24.19
N SER A 67 -8.63 -2.69 -24.15
CA SER A 67 -7.70 -1.70 -24.68
C SER A 67 -6.44 -1.68 -23.82
N ASN A 68 -5.26 -1.47 -24.45
CA ASN A 68 -3.99 -1.47 -23.72
C ASN A 68 -4.03 -0.48 -22.53
N SER A 69 -4.01 -1.03 -21.33
CA SER A 69 -4.12 -0.32 -20.06
C SER A 69 -3.01 -0.70 -19.09
N GLY A 70 -2.12 -1.58 -19.51
CA GLY A 70 -0.97 -2.04 -18.73
C GLY A 70 -1.26 -3.26 -17.83
N PRO A 71 -0.19 -3.89 -17.32
CA PRO A 71 -0.27 -5.19 -16.66
C PRO A 71 -1.04 -5.18 -15.33
N CYS A 72 -1.09 -4.04 -14.62
CA CYS A 72 -1.87 -3.91 -13.39
C CYS A 72 -3.37 -4.05 -13.69
N VAL A 73 -3.85 -3.27 -14.66
CA VAL A 73 -5.26 -3.28 -15.07
C VAL A 73 -5.63 -4.64 -15.65
N ALA A 74 -4.78 -5.20 -16.52
CA ALA A 74 -5.01 -6.50 -17.11
C ALA A 74 -5.11 -7.62 -16.05
N ARG A 75 -4.21 -7.63 -15.04
CA ARG A 75 -4.31 -8.59 -13.93
C ARG A 75 -5.55 -8.34 -13.07
N ASN A 76 -5.87 -7.10 -12.72
CA ASN A 76 -7.06 -6.78 -11.93
C ASN A 76 -8.34 -7.23 -12.63
N ASN A 77 -8.48 -6.94 -13.92
CA ASN A 77 -9.64 -7.35 -14.70
C ASN A 77 -9.75 -8.88 -14.81
N ALA A 78 -8.65 -9.57 -15.07
CA ALA A 78 -8.63 -11.02 -15.13
C ALA A 78 -8.98 -11.66 -13.77
N ILE A 79 -8.45 -11.14 -12.66
CA ILE A 79 -8.77 -11.64 -11.32
C ILE A 79 -10.23 -11.37 -10.96
N SER A 80 -10.80 -10.24 -11.37
CA SER A 80 -12.22 -9.95 -11.14
C SER A 80 -13.16 -10.94 -11.83
N LEU A 81 -12.73 -11.52 -12.95
CA LEU A 81 -13.46 -12.54 -13.70
C LEU A 81 -13.22 -13.96 -13.16
N SER A 82 -12.24 -14.15 -12.30
CA SER A 82 -11.85 -15.47 -11.79
C SER A 82 -12.85 -16.03 -10.77
N HIS A 83 -12.96 -17.35 -10.72
CA HIS A 83 -13.82 -18.10 -9.79
C HIS A 83 -13.04 -18.80 -8.70
N GLY A 84 -11.72 -18.94 -8.88
CA GLY A 84 -10.85 -19.67 -7.97
C GLY A 84 -10.66 -18.98 -6.61
N GLU A 85 -10.52 -19.79 -5.59
CA GLU A 85 -10.14 -19.34 -4.24
C GLU A 85 -8.66 -18.92 -4.18
N TYR A 86 -7.85 -19.53 -5.04
CA TYR A 86 -6.43 -19.23 -5.18
C TYR A 86 -6.14 -18.58 -6.53
N ILE A 87 -5.22 -17.61 -6.50
CA ILE A 87 -4.76 -16.87 -7.68
C ILE A 87 -3.29 -17.16 -7.92
N LEU A 88 -2.96 -17.52 -9.16
CA LEU A 88 -1.60 -17.69 -9.64
C LEU A 88 -1.39 -16.82 -10.88
N PRO A 89 -0.79 -15.62 -10.77
CA PRO A 89 -0.41 -14.86 -11.94
C PRO A 89 0.79 -15.52 -12.64
N VAL A 90 0.78 -15.57 -13.96
CA VAL A 90 1.90 -16.06 -14.78
C VAL A 90 2.15 -15.08 -15.90
N ASP A 91 3.38 -14.61 -16.06
CA ASP A 91 3.72 -13.74 -17.20
C ASP A 91 3.76 -14.57 -18.50
N ALA A 92 3.26 -14.00 -19.58
CA ALA A 92 3.04 -14.69 -20.87
C ALA A 92 4.34 -15.09 -21.61
N ASP A 93 5.51 -14.90 -21.00
CA ASP A 93 6.81 -15.32 -21.51
C ASP A 93 7.57 -16.27 -20.55
N ASN A 94 6.98 -16.61 -19.42
CA ASN A 94 7.53 -17.55 -18.45
C ASN A 94 7.00 -18.98 -18.63
N ARG A 95 7.67 -19.95 -18.03
CA ARG A 95 7.17 -21.33 -17.88
C ARG A 95 7.02 -21.66 -16.41
N ILE A 96 6.02 -22.45 -16.09
CA ILE A 96 5.82 -23.00 -14.74
C ILE A 96 5.92 -24.53 -14.75
N SER A 97 6.25 -25.12 -13.62
CA SER A 97 6.10 -26.53 -13.31
C SER A 97 4.83 -26.77 -12.49
N PRO A 98 4.55 -27.99 -12.06
CA PRO A 98 3.38 -28.35 -11.29
C PRO A 98 3.09 -27.40 -10.12
N ILE A 99 1.80 -27.09 -9.90
CA ILE A 99 1.37 -26.12 -8.86
C ILE A 99 0.82 -26.78 -7.60
N SER A 100 0.71 -28.11 -7.57
CA SER A 100 0.18 -28.88 -6.43
C SER A 100 0.90 -28.59 -5.12
N HIS A 101 2.22 -28.47 -5.15
CA HIS A 101 3.01 -28.18 -3.95
C HIS A 101 2.65 -26.82 -3.33
N ALA A 102 2.39 -25.81 -4.18
CA ALA A 102 2.04 -24.48 -3.69
C ALA A 102 0.66 -24.46 -3.01
N VAL A 103 -0.31 -25.19 -3.57
CA VAL A 103 -1.65 -25.34 -2.98
C VAL A 103 -1.57 -26.03 -1.62
N VAL A 104 -0.83 -27.13 -1.52
CA VAL A 104 -0.66 -27.88 -0.25
C VAL A 104 -0.12 -26.97 0.86
N GLU A 105 0.87 -26.12 0.57
CA GLU A 105 1.42 -25.22 1.58
C GLU A 105 0.43 -24.12 2.00
N LEU A 106 -0.41 -23.60 1.09
CA LEU A 106 -1.48 -22.67 1.45
C LEU A 106 -2.56 -23.30 2.32
N GLU A 107 -2.94 -24.53 2.02
CA GLU A 107 -4.00 -25.24 2.78
C GLU A 107 -3.52 -25.68 4.15
N ARG A 108 -2.24 -26.02 4.28
CA ARG A 108 -1.63 -26.51 5.52
C ARG A 108 -1.63 -25.47 6.63
N ASP A 109 -1.45 -24.18 6.31
CA ASP A 109 -1.30 -23.11 7.30
C ASP A 109 -2.08 -21.86 6.85
N PRO A 110 -3.14 -21.46 7.55
CA PRO A 110 -3.95 -20.29 7.22
C PRO A 110 -3.17 -18.98 7.35
N ASP A 111 -2.07 -18.92 8.11
CA ASP A 111 -1.20 -17.74 8.22
C ASP A 111 -0.32 -17.56 7.00
N VAL A 112 -0.15 -18.58 6.16
CA VAL A 112 0.58 -18.48 4.89
C VAL A 112 -0.27 -17.68 3.91
N LYS A 113 0.22 -16.50 3.54
CA LYS A 113 -0.45 -15.62 2.57
C LYS A 113 0.05 -15.80 1.16
N VAL A 114 1.32 -16.16 1.01
CA VAL A 114 1.99 -16.27 -0.28
C VAL A 114 2.89 -17.50 -0.31
N VAL A 115 2.75 -18.29 -1.37
CA VAL A 115 3.69 -19.38 -1.68
C VAL A 115 4.37 -19.06 -2.99
N CYS A 116 5.70 -18.99 -2.98
CA CYS A 116 6.49 -18.72 -4.16
C CYS A 116 7.47 -19.85 -4.45
N PRO A 117 7.64 -20.27 -5.72
CA PRO A 117 8.62 -21.27 -6.11
C PRO A 117 10.04 -20.70 -6.07
N ARG A 118 11.04 -21.57 -6.12
CA ARG A 118 12.37 -21.17 -6.61
C ARG A 118 12.30 -21.00 -8.13
N ALA A 119 13.13 -20.10 -8.63
CA ALA A 119 13.12 -19.78 -10.04
C ALA A 119 14.50 -20.04 -10.70
N GLU A 120 14.45 -20.42 -11.96
CA GLU A 120 15.61 -20.51 -12.84
C GLU A 120 15.45 -19.53 -14.01
N PHE A 121 16.56 -18.91 -14.42
CA PHE A 121 16.57 -18.04 -15.59
C PHE A 121 16.65 -18.85 -16.87
N ILE A 122 15.84 -18.47 -17.87
CA ILE A 122 15.89 -19.00 -19.24
C ILE A 122 16.00 -17.84 -20.24
N GLY A 123 16.33 -18.14 -21.50
CA GLY A 123 16.55 -17.17 -22.57
C GLY A 123 17.97 -16.60 -22.56
N ASP A 124 18.13 -15.28 -22.52
CA ASP A 124 19.44 -14.61 -22.60
C ASP A 124 20.28 -14.77 -21.34
N ARG A 125 19.78 -15.44 -20.34
CA ARG A 125 20.46 -15.76 -19.08
C ARG A 125 20.09 -17.17 -18.62
N SER A 126 21.01 -17.84 -17.94
CA SER A 126 20.78 -19.16 -17.34
C SER A 126 21.17 -19.16 -15.84
N GLY A 127 20.78 -20.24 -15.16
CA GLY A 127 21.09 -20.53 -13.77
C GLY A 127 20.05 -20.05 -12.78
N GLU A 128 20.15 -20.55 -11.57
CA GLU A 128 19.17 -20.30 -10.51
C GLU A 128 19.09 -18.84 -10.09
N TRP A 129 17.86 -18.33 -9.92
CA TRP A 129 17.62 -17.02 -9.28
C TRP A 129 17.68 -17.16 -7.76
N LYS A 130 18.86 -17.04 -7.20
CA LYS A 130 19.08 -17.15 -5.75
C LYS A 130 18.60 -15.88 -5.03
N LEU A 131 17.64 -16.07 -4.14
CA LEU A 131 17.13 -15.03 -3.23
C LEU A 131 17.42 -15.41 -1.77
N PRO A 132 17.79 -14.46 -0.90
CA PRO A 132 17.95 -14.73 0.53
C PRO A 132 16.60 -15.09 1.16
N PRO A 133 16.58 -15.62 2.39
CA PRO A 133 15.36 -15.84 3.16
C PRO A 133 14.50 -14.59 3.20
N PHE A 134 13.18 -14.79 3.14
CA PHE A 134 12.22 -13.70 3.18
C PHE A 134 12.28 -12.95 4.54
N SER A 135 12.19 -11.63 4.48
CA SER A 135 11.89 -10.79 5.64
C SER A 135 11.26 -9.47 5.19
N LEU A 136 10.37 -8.91 6.01
CA LEU A 136 9.75 -7.60 5.76
C LEU A 136 10.80 -6.50 5.59
N LYS A 137 11.88 -6.57 6.35
CA LYS A 137 13.01 -5.65 6.28
C LYS A 137 13.75 -5.66 4.94
N LEU A 138 13.84 -6.83 4.28
CA LEU A 138 14.37 -6.95 2.93
C LEU A 138 13.33 -6.53 1.90
N LEU A 139 12.06 -6.93 2.07
CA LEU A 139 10.96 -6.50 1.21
C LEU A 139 10.84 -4.97 1.16
N ALA A 140 11.07 -4.28 2.27
CA ALA A 140 11.09 -2.81 2.31
C ALA A 140 12.18 -2.17 1.43
N ARG A 141 13.18 -2.92 0.95
CA ARG A 141 14.28 -2.40 0.13
C ARG A 141 14.34 -2.96 -1.27
N LYS A 142 13.83 -4.15 -1.48
CA LYS A 142 13.80 -4.82 -2.79
C LYS A 142 12.67 -5.83 -2.87
N ASN A 143 12.20 -6.10 -4.07
CA ASN A 143 11.29 -7.21 -4.27
C ASN A 143 11.96 -8.54 -3.92
N MET A 144 11.23 -9.39 -3.20
CA MET A 144 11.68 -10.69 -2.69
C MET A 144 10.85 -11.85 -3.26
N ILE A 145 9.76 -11.54 -3.96
CA ILE A 145 8.76 -12.48 -4.45
C ILE A 145 8.49 -12.13 -5.91
N ASP A 146 8.57 -13.11 -6.78
CA ASP A 146 8.18 -12.95 -8.18
C ASP A 146 6.67 -12.76 -8.33
N THR A 147 6.23 -12.24 -9.47
CA THR A 147 4.80 -12.15 -9.80
C THR A 147 4.14 -13.52 -9.74
N CYS A 148 4.82 -14.56 -10.22
CA CYS A 148 4.35 -15.94 -10.26
C CYS A 148 4.43 -16.58 -8.87
N ALA A 149 3.59 -16.13 -7.95
CA ALA A 149 3.42 -16.69 -6.62
C ALA A 149 1.94 -16.92 -6.34
N LEU A 150 1.62 -18.05 -5.70
CA LEU A 150 0.25 -18.44 -5.36
C LEU A 150 -0.20 -17.72 -4.09
N TYR A 151 -1.42 -17.18 -4.10
CA TYR A 151 -2.04 -16.51 -2.94
C TYR A 151 -3.56 -16.66 -2.95
N ARG A 152 -4.22 -16.39 -1.81
CA ARG A 152 -5.69 -16.40 -1.72
C ARG A 152 -6.29 -15.19 -2.40
N LYS A 153 -7.37 -15.35 -3.17
CA LYS A 153 -8.12 -14.26 -3.81
C LYS A 153 -8.56 -13.21 -2.79
N THR A 154 -8.91 -13.63 -1.58
CA THR A 154 -9.27 -12.72 -0.47
C THR A 154 -8.17 -11.73 -0.09
N GLU A 155 -6.89 -12.07 -0.29
CA GLU A 155 -5.81 -11.11 -0.07
C GLU A 155 -5.78 -10.00 -1.15
N TRP A 156 -6.07 -10.36 -2.41
CA TRP A 156 -6.24 -9.37 -3.48
C TRP A 156 -7.41 -8.42 -3.21
N GLU A 157 -8.56 -8.98 -2.78
CA GLU A 157 -9.74 -8.20 -2.40
C GLU A 157 -9.43 -7.28 -1.22
N ARG A 158 -8.78 -7.79 -0.18
CA ARG A 158 -8.41 -7.05 1.04
C ARG A 158 -7.53 -5.83 0.76
N VAL A 159 -6.59 -5.94 -0.18
CA VAL A 159 -5.66 -4.85 -0.50
C VAL A 159 -6.16 -3.92 -1.59
N GLY A 160 -7.27 -4.26 -2.25
CA GLY A 160 -7.87 -3.50 -3.35
C GLY A 160 -7.16 -3.68 -4.68
N GLY A 161 -6.56 -4.86 -4.91
CA GLY A 161 -5.92 -5.24 -6.16
C GLY A 161 -4.51 -4.67 -6.36
N TYR A 162 -4.01 -4.84 -7.59
CA TYR A 162 -2.75 -4.23 -8.04
C TYR A 162 -2.91 -2.72 -8.21
N CYS A 163 -1.92 -1.96 -7.76
CA CYS A 163 -1.94 -0.49 -7.84
C CYS A 163 -1.73 0.00 -9.28
N GLU A 164 -2.73 0.63 -9.85
CA GLU A 164 -2.69 1.14 -11.22
C GLU A 164 -1.86 2.43 -11.38
N GLU A 165 -1.59 3.15 -10.28
CA GLU A 165 -0.70 4.32 -10.30
C GLU A 165 0.77 3.93 -10.56
N ILE A 166 1.14 2.66 -10.35
CA ILE A 166 2.52 2.20 -10.48
C ILE A 166 2.74 1.57 -11.86
N ILE A 167 3.65 2.14 -12.63
CA ILE A 167 3.91 1.72 -14.01
C ILE A 167 5.03 0.67 -14.15
N ALA A 168 5.71 0.36 -13.06
CA ALA A 168 6.75 -0.67 -13.00
C ALA A 168 6.87 -1.20 -11.58
N ARG A 169 7.31 -2.46 -11.42
CA ARG A 169 7.44 -3.15 -10.12
C ARG A 169 6.12 -3.23 -9.36
N GLU A 170 5.06 -3.42 -10.08
CA GLU A 170 3.70 -3.60 -9.58
C GLU A 170 3.60 -4.79 -8.63
N ASP A 171 4.35 -5.84 -8.89
CA ASP A 171 4.51 -7.01 -8.03
C ASP A 171 5.09 -6.65 -6.66
N TRP A 172 6.13 -5.81 -6.62
CA TRP A 172 6.72 -5.38 -5.37
C TRP A 172 5.74 -4.55 -4.51
N GLU A 173 5.00 -3.65 -5.12
CA GLU A 173 3.96 -2.87 -4.44
C GLU A 173 2.87 -3.78 -3.88
N PHE A 174 2.39 -4.72 -4.70
CA PHE A 174 1.37 -5.69 -4.32
C PHE A 174 1.80 -6.54 -3.13
N TRP A 175 3.02 -7.10 -3.16
CA TRP A 175 3.54 -7.88 -2.04
C TRP A 175 3.74 -7.08 -0.77
N ILE A 176 4.10 -5.79 -0.86
CA ILE A 176 4.10 -4.93 0.32
C ILE A 176 2.68 -4.76 0.84
N SER A 177 1.70 -4.51 -0.02
CA SER A 177 0.28 -4.38 0.37
C SER A 177 -0.24 -5.62 1.10
N VAL A 178 0.06 -6.81 0.59
CA VAL A 178 -0.37 -8.09 1.17
C VAL A 178 0.31 -8.37 2.53
N LEU A 179 1.60 -8.07 2.66
CA LEU A 179 2.45 -8.57 3.75
C LEU A 179 2.80 -7.52 4.81
N LYS A 180 2.56 -6.23 4.57
CA LYS A 180 2.95 -5.16 5.50
C LYS A 180 2.37 -5.32 6.90
N ASP A 181 1.20 -5.93 7.04
CA ASP A 181 0.50 -6.12 8.29
C ASP A 181 0.66 -7.55 8.85
N GLY A 182 1.63 -8.31 8.33
CA GLY A 182 1.94 -9.66 8.76
C GLY A 182 1.51 -10.74 7.77
N GLY A 183 1.72 -11.99 8.15
CA GLY A 183 1.51 -13.18 7.33
C GLY A 183 2.83 -13.85 6.97
N LYS A 184 2.76 -15.15 6.63
CA LYS A 184 3.92 -15.97 6.28
C LYS A 184 4.10 -16.04 4.76
N VAL A 185 5.34 -16.10 4.33
CA VAL A 185 5.74 -16.40 2.95
C VAL A 185 6.48 -17.75 2.97
N VAL A 186 5.98 -18.70 2.22
CA VAL A 186 6.64 -20.00 2.03
C VAL A 186 7.34 -19.97 0.68
N ARG A 187 8.61 -20.33 0.68
CA ARG A 187 9.37 -20.58 -0.56
C ARG A 187 9.56 -22.08 -0.74
N LEU A 188 9.01 -22.60 -1.82
CA LEU A 188 9.15 -24.00 -2.17
C LEU A 188 10.62 -24.37 -2.38
N PRO A 189 11.04 -25.58 -2.01
CA PRO A 189 12.41 -26.02 -2.25
C PRO A 189 12.67 -26.38 -3.72
N GLN A 190 11.63 -26.61 -4.53
CA GLN A 190 11.73 -26.97 -5.94
C GLN A 190 11.82 -25.73 -6.83
N ILE A 191 12.46 -25.88 -8.00
CA ILE A 191 12.42 -24.89 -9.09
C ILE A 191 11.17 -25.20 -9.90
N GLU A 192 10.16 -24.32 -9.80
CA GLU A 192 8.88 -24.46 -10.48
C GLU A 192 8.52 -23.21 -11.30
N LEU A 193 9.44 -22.23 -11.36
CA LEU A 193 9.34 -21.07 -12.24
C LEU A 193 10.59 -20.98 -13.11
N TYR A 194 10.37 -20.91 -14.43
CA TYR A 194 11.40 -20.63 -15.41
C TYR A 194 11.19 -19.22 -15.93
N TYR A 195 11.98 -18.28 -15.36
CA TYR A 195 11.84 -16.86 -15.62
C TYR A 195 12.63 -16.45 -16.87
N ARG A 196 11.94 -15.95 -17.89
CA ARG A 196 12.60 -15.57 -19.14
C ARG A 196 13.25 -14.20 -19.06
N VAL A 197 14.54 -14.18 -19.40
CA VAL A 197 15.30 -12.94 -19.61
C VAL A 197 15.47 -12.73 -21.10
N ARG A 198 15.09 -11.56 -21.59
CA ARG A 198 15.19 -11.19 -23.00
C ARG A 198 15.60 -9.74 -23.19
N ALA A 199 16.23 -9.42 -24.32
CA ALA A 199 16.48 -8.06 -24.75
C ALA A 199 15.15 -7.30 -24.86
N GLY A 200 15.08 -6.08 -24.35
CA GLY A 200 13.83 -5.27 -24.36
C GLY A 200 12.84 -5.58 -23.24
N SER A 201 13.18 -6.47 -22.29
CA SER A 201 12.33 -6.68 -21.10
C SER A 201 12.16 -5.37 -20.32
N LYS A 202 10.97 -5.18 -19.69
CA LYS A 202 10.63 -4.02 -18.83
C LYS A 202 11.73 -3.64 -17.82
N ARG A 203 12.56 -4.59 -17.42
CA ARG A 203 13.67 -4.40 -16.48
C ARG A 203 14.68 -3.34 -16.93
N ILE A 204 14.85 -3.10 -18.24
CA ILE A 204 15.79 -2.11 -18.80
C ILE A 204 15.18 -0.70 -18.71
N VAL A 205 13.89 -0.56 -19.02
CA VAL A 205 13.13 0.69 -18.93
C VAL A 205 12.95 1.14 -17.47
N ASP A 206 12.92 0.20 -16.55
CA ASP A 206 12.65 0.36 -15.12
C ASP A 206 13.60 1.33 -14.37
N ARG A 207 14.79 1.61 -14.92
CA ARG A 207 15.73 2.54 -14.28
C ARG A 207 15.26 3.99 -14.29
N SER A 208 14.65 4.44 -15.38
CA SER A 208 14.11 5.81 -15.52
C SER A 208 12.86 6.01 -14.65
N LEU A 209 12.10 4.96 -14.40
CA LEU A 209 10.87 4.97 -13.62
C LEU A 209 11.08 4.89 -12.10
N LYS A 210 12.32 4.62 -11.68
CA LYS A 210 12.67 4.46 -10.26
C LYS A 210 12.22 5.61 -9.34
N PRO A 211 12.32 6.91 -9.72
CA PRO A 211 11.82 8.00 -8.89
C PRO A 211 10.30 7.95 -8.71
N HIS A 212 9.56 7.66 -9.80
CA HIS A 212 8.10 7.52 -9.75
C HIS A 212 7.68 6.36 -8.83
N VAL A 213 8.24 5.18 -9.04
CA VAL A 213 8.00 3.99 -8.19
C VAL A 213 8.27 4.31 -6.72
N THR A 214 9.41 4.94 -6.41
CA THR A 214 9.75 5.31 -5.03
C THR A 214 8.74 6.30 -4.44
N LYS A 215 8.23 7.25 -5.24
CA LYS A 215 7.21 8.22 -4.81
C LYS A 215 5.89 7.52 -4.48
N VAL A 216 5.40 6.67 -5.39
CA VAL A 216 4.15 5.91 -5.18
C VAL A 216 4.26 5.01 -3.96
N LEU A 217 5.34 4.24 -3.83
CA LEU A 217 5.56 3.37 -2.68
C LEU A 217 5.59 4.15 -1.35
N ASN A 218 6.28 5.27 -1.28
CA ASN A 218 6.32 6.10 -0.08
C ASN A 218 4.95 6.72 0.25
N LYS A 219 4.16 7.08 -0.76
CA LYS A 219 2.79 7.59 -0.57
C LYS A 219 1.88 6.51 0.01
N ARG A 220 1.95 5.29 -0.52
CA ARG A 220 1.04 4.19 -0.14
C ARG A 220 1.45 3.45 1.14
N HIS A 221 2.75 3.31 1.38
CA HIS A 221 3.30 2.44 2.43
C HIS A 221 4.22 3.18 3.42
N ALA A 222 3.90 4.44 3.72
CA ALA A 222 4.72 5.26 4.61
C ALA A 222 4.90 4.64 6.00
N GLU A 223 3.83 4.07 6.57
CA GLU A 223 3.82 3.41 7.86
C GLU A 223 4.73 2.18 7.87
N PHE A 224 4.66 1.37 6.82
CA PHE A 224 5.53 0.21 6.63
C PHE A 224 7.00 0.63 6.54
N PHE A 225 7.33 1.64 5.74
CA PHE A 225 8.71 2.13 5.63
C PHE A 225 9.20 2.82 6.92
N GLU A 226 8.32 3.51 7.65
CA GLU A 226 8.70 4.07 8.96
C GLU A 226 9.08 2.95 9.94
N ARG A 227 8.32 1.85 9.97
CA ARG A 227 8.58 0.68 10.83
C ARG A 227 9.85 -0.05 10.42
N GLU A 228 10.01 -0.37 9.13
CA GLU A 228 11.11 -1.22 8.65
C GLU A 228 12.42 -0.45 8.40
N LEU A 229 12.34 0.81 7.96
CA LEU A 229 13.49 1.62 7.54
C LEU A 229 13.74 2.82 8.45
N GLY A 230 12.84 3.09 9.39
CA GLY A 230 12.89 4.27 10.25
C GLY A 230 12.63 5.58 9.48
N GLY A 231 11.87 5.54 8.40
CA GLY A 231 11.53 6.67 7.54
C GLY A 231 11.31 6.20 6.09
N LYS A 232 11.25 7.14 5.18
CA LYS A 232 10.92 6.86 3.77
C LYS A 232 11.95 5.98 3.05
N LEU A 233 11.49 5.25 2.03
CA LEU A 233 12.35 4.58 1.07
C LEU A 233 13.13 5.62 0.25
N ARG A 234 14.45 5.46 0.16
CA ARG A 234 15.35 6.38 -0.55
C ARG A 234 15.71 5.86 -1.95
N SER A 235 16.21 6.74 -2.80
CA SER A 235 16.69 6.37 -4.15
C SER A 235 17.79 5.30 -4.09
N VAL A 236 18.74 5.41 -3.16
CA VAL A 236 19.68 4.34 -2.83
C VAL A 236 19.06 3.49 -1.72
N ARG A 237 18.30 2.47 -2.13
CA ARG A 237 17.42 1.68 -1.25
C ARG A 237 18.16 0.98 -0.11
N SER A 238 19.34 0.47 -0.37
CA SER A 238 20.20 -0.18 0.64
C SER A 238 20.60 0.74 1.79
N TRP A 239 20.73 2.03 1.53
CA TRP A 239 21.15 3.05 2.49
C TRP A 239 19.99 3.75 3.20
N SER A 240 18.75 3.39 2.88
CA SER A 240 17.56 4.07 3.41
C SER A 240 17.57 4.15 4.94
N ARG A 241 17.88 3.07 5.65
CA ARG A 241 17.92 3.06 7.13
C ARG A 241 18.97 4.01 7.69
N TRP A 242 20.16 4.02 7.11
CA TRP A 242 21.25 4.86 7.58
C TRP A 242 20.94 6.35 7.33
N ILE A 243 20.50 6.69 6.12
CA ILE A 243 20.10 8.06 5.78
C ILE A 243 18.96 8.53 6.67
N ASN A 244 17.94 7.70 6.89
CA ASN A 244 16.80 8.03 7.75
C ASN A 244 17.24 8.23 9.21
N ARG A 245 18.21 7.45 9.71
CA ARG A 245 18.78 7.62 11.05
C ARG A 245 19.49 8.97 11.20
N ILE A 246 20.31 9.36 10.21
CA ILE A 246 20.96 10.67 10.18
C ILE A 246 19.92 11.78 10.11
N GLU A 247 18.95 11.68 9.19
CA GLU A 247 17.90 12.70 9.07
C GLU A 247 17.11 12.86 10.39
N ARG A 248 16.81 11.76 11.09
CA ARG A 248 16.11 11.80 12.38
C ARG A 248 16.96 12.49 13.46
N PHE A 249 18.28 12.31 13.45
CA PHE A 249 19.19 13.00 14.35
C PHE A 249 19.15 14.53 14.15
N PHE A 250 19.18 14.98 12.89
CA PHE A 250 19.13 16.41 12.56
C PHE A 250 17.72 17.02 12.57
N ARG A 251 16.69 16.19 12.49
CA ARG A 251 15.27 16.62 12.48
C ARG A 251 14.46 15.83 13.50
N PRO A 252 14.68 16.09 14.79
CA PRO A 252 13.95 15.39 15.83
C PRO A 252 12.45 15.65 15.72
N ARG A 253 11.67 14.60 16.00
CA ARG A 253 10.21 14.66 16.07
C ARG A 253 9.79 14.65 17.54
N CYS A 254 8.91 15.58 17.91
CA CYS A 254 8.22 15.53 19.21
C CYS A 254 6.79 15.07 18.95
N MET A 255 6.39 13.95 19.55
CA MET A 255 5.06 13.39 19.37
C MET A 255 4.54 12.72 20.63
N ALA A 256 3.23 12.64 20.74
CA ALA A 256 2.54 11.76 21.66
C ALA A 256 1.25 11.24 21.03
N VAL A 257 0.81 10.08 21.47
CA VAL A 257 -0.46 9.45 21.10
C VAL A 257 -1.15 9.06 22.38
N ALA A 258 -2.47 9.29 22.47
CA ALA A 258 -3.25 8.90 23.63
C ALA A 258 -3.25 7.36 23.76
N PRO A 259 -3.22 6.81 24.99
CA PRO A 259 -3.14 5.36 25.22
C PRO A 259 -4.22 4.57 24.48
N ASP A 260 -5.46 5.06 24.46
CA ASP A 260 -6.60 4.44 23.81
C ASP A 260 -6.44 4.32 22.28
N TYR A 261 -5.49 5.05 21.69
CA TYR A 261 -5.22 5.11 20.26
C TYR A 261 -3.78 4.71 19.91
N SER A 262 -3.16 3.88 20.75
CA SER A 262 -1.78 3.42 20.56
C SER A 262 -1.53 2.75 19.20
N ASN A 263 -2.55 2.09 18.65
CA ASN A 263 -2.57 1.50 17.31
C ASN A 263 -2.39 2.54 16.18
N MET A 264 -2.69 3.81 16.42
CA MET A 264 -2.49 4.91 15.44
C MET A 264 -1.11 5.57 15.53
N SER A 265 -0.21 5.04 16.36
CA SER A 265 1.13 5.63 16.57
C SER A 265 1.93 5.76 15.26
N ASP A 266 1.91 4.74 14.42
CA ASP A 266 2.64 4.78 13.14
C ASP A 266 2.04 5.80 12.16
N PHE A 267 0.71 5.93 12.13
CA PHE A 267 0.04 6.99 11.36
C PHE A 267 0.48 8.39 11.82
N VAL A 268 0.47 8.65 13.14
CA VAL A 268 0.90 9.97 13.68
C VAL A 268 2.37 10.25 13.37
N LYS A 269 3.24 9.24 13.41
CA LYS A 269 4.67 9.38 13.06
C LYS A 269 4.89 9.80 11.61
N VAL A 270 4.10 9.29 10.68
CA VAL A 270 4.31 9.52 9.24
C VAL A 270 3.60 10.73 8.70
N LEU A 271 2.76 11.42 9.48
CA LEU A 271 2.05 12.63 9.06
C LEU A 271 2.92 13.64 8.30
N PRO A 272 4.17 13.93 8.72
CA PRO A 272 5.03 14.86 8.00
C PRO A 272 5.36 14.44 6.56
N VAL A 273 5.18 13.15 6.25
CA VAL A 273 5.45 12.58 4.93
C VAL A 273 4.21 12.52 4.07
N ILE A 274 3.06 12.13 4.68
CA ILE A 274 1.84 11.78 3.93
C ILE A 274 0.80 12.90 3.87
N PHE A 275 0.88 13.91 4.73
CA PHE A 275 -0.20 14.89 4.90
C PHE A 275 -0.56 15.62 3.60
N GLU A 276 0.43 15.97 2.77
CA GLU A 276 0.20 16.69 1.50
C GLU A 276 -0.37 15.78 0.40
N ASP A 277 -0.10 14.47 0.48
CA ASP A 277 -0.41 13.52 -0.58
C ASP A 277 -1.62 12.62 -0.28
N ARG A 278 -2.09 12.61 0.99
CA ARG A 278 -3.20 11.73 1.44
C ARG A 278 -4.25 12.53 2.20
N GLY A 279 -5.43 11.93 2.33
CA GLY A 279 -6.58 12.50 3.03
C GLY A 279 -7.36 13.52 2.22
N THR A 280 -8.64 13.65 2.55
CA THR A 280 -9.58 14.59 1.89
C THR A 280 -9.49 15.97 2.56
N VAL A 281 -9.26 17.01 1.79
CA VAL A 281 -9.20 18.39 2.31
C VAL A 281 -10.59 18.82 2.76
N ILE A 282 -10.75 19.12 4.05
CA ILE A 282 -11.98 19.69 4.62
C ILE A 282 -11.94 21.22 4.62
N TYR A 283 -10.77 21.78 4.94
CA TYR A 283 -10.58 23.21 5.03
C TYR A 283 -9.13 23.59 4.69
N LYS A 284 -8.98 24.63 3.89
CA LYS A 284 -7.67 25.19 3.53
C LYS A 284 -7.68 26.70 3.73
N GLY A 285 -6.90 27.19 4.69
CA GLY A 285 -6.72 28.58 5.02
C GLY A 285 -5.39 28.78 5.74
N ARG A 286 -5.37 29.60 6.81
CA ARG A 286 -4.16 29.75 7.65
C ARG A 286 -3.66 28.42 8.22
N ASN A 287 -4.57 27.50 8.53
CA ASN A 287 -4.28 26.10 8.87
C ASN A 287 -5.01 25.24 7.84
N GLU A 288 -4.53 24.02 7.65
CA GLU A 288 -5.18 23.04 6.77
C GLU A 288 -5.72 21.88 7.59
N LEU A 289 -6.98 21.48 7.30
CA LEU A 289 -7.61 20.33 7.90
C LEU A 289 -7.87 19.29 6.82
N ARG A 290 -7.46 18.06 7.10
CA ARG A 290 -7.75 16.91 6.25
C ARG A 290 -8.39 15.79 7.05
N GLU A 291 -9.31 15.09 6.41
CA GLU A 291 -9.90 13.86 6.91
C GLU A 291 -9.15 12.65 6.37
N PHE A 292 -8.91 11.70 7.23
CA PHE A 292 -8.31 10.40 6.90
C PHE A 292 -9.23 9.30 7.41
N ASP A 293 -9.27 8.16 6.71
CA ASP A 293 -9.84 6.92 7.21
C ASP A 293 -8.69 6.01 7.64
N ILE A 294 -8.68 5.65 8.92
CA ILE A 294 -7.65 4.78 9.51
C ILE A 294 -8.36 3.61 10.19
N ALA A 295 -8.27 2.44 9.57
CA ALA A 295 -8.91 1.22 10.07
C ALA A 295 -10.42 1.39 10.35
N GLY A 296 -11.13 2.06 9.43
CA GLY A 296 -12.57 2.34 9.55
C GLY A 296 -12.95 3.48 10.49
N GLN A 297 -11.95 4.16 11.09
CA GLN A 297 -12.19 5.34 11.94
C GLN A 297 -11.84 6.62 11.18
N LYS A 298 -12.82 7.54 11.14
CA LYS A 298 -12.62 8.86 10.55
C LYS A 298 -11.89 9.78 11.52
N VAL A 299 -10.71 10.24 11.12
CA VAL A 299 -9.86 11.14 11.90
C VAL A 299 -9.65 12.46 11.16
N VAL A 300 -9.58 13.54 11.90
CA VAL A 300 -9.26 14.87 11.37
C VAL A 300 -7.87 15.27 11.82
N VAL A 301 -7.04 15.61 10.84
CA VAL A 301 -5.69 16.12 11.07
C VAL A 301 -5.65 17.61 10.77
N LYS A 302 -5.25 18.40 11.76
CA LYS A 302 -5.02 19.84 11.63
C LYS A 302 -3.54 20.11 11.49
N SER A 303 -3.11 20.60 10.32
CA SER A 303 -1.76 21.11 10.07
C SER A 303 -1.69 22.59 10.40
N PHE A 304 -0.76 22.97 11.27
CA PHE A 304 -0.56 24.36 11.63
C PHE A 304 0.43 25.04 10.70
N GLN A 305 0.14 26.30 10.35
CA GLN A 305 1.06 27.13 9.59
C GLN A 305 2.42 27.23 10.29
N ILE A 306 3.48 27.15 9.52
CA ILE A 306 4.85 27.36 10.01
C ILE A 306 4.98 28.82 10.48
N PRO A 307 5.42 29.07 11.72
CA PRO A 307 5.59 30.43 12.24
C PRO A 307 6.67 31.20 11.49
N HIS A 308 6.68 32.56 11.60
CA HIS A 308 7.78 33.40 11.13
C HIS A 308 9.08 33.04 11.86
N LEU A 309 10.22 33.40 11.26
CA LEU A 309 11.56 32.92 11.65
C LEU A 309 11.85 33.07 13.15
N LEU A 310 11.63 34.26 13.73
CA LEU A 310 11.83 34.51 15.18
C LEU A 310 10.97 33.56 16.05
N ASN A 311 9.72 33.43 15.69
CA ASN A 311 8.82 32.54 16.42
C ASN A 311 9.20 31.03 16.26
N ARG A 312 9.86 30.64 15.17
CA ARG A 312 10.35 29.28 15.00
C ARG A 312 11.44 28.93 16.01
N ILE A 313 12.32 29.88 16.32
CA ILE A 313 13.35 29.72 17.38
C ILE A 313 12.67 29.61 18.76
N ILE A 314 11.72 30.50 19.05
CA ILE A 314 10.98 30.52 20.32
C ILE A 314 10.21 29.22 20.54
N TYR A 315 9.50 28.74 19.52
CA TYR A 315 8.76 27.45 19.62
C TYR A 315 9.68 26.25 19.70
N ASN A 316 10.90 26.34 19.19
CA ASN A 316 11.85 25.23 19.28
C ASN A 316 12.48 25.09 20.67
N CYS A 317 12.77 26.23 21.34
CA CYS A 317 13.54 26.27 22.58
C CYS A 317 12.69 26.51 23.84
N PHE A 318 11.63 27.35 23.74
CA PHE A 318 10.99 27.90 24.93
C PHE A 318 9.46 27.71 24.98
N ARG A 319 8.81 27.37 23.88
CA ARG A 319 7.35 27.32 23.83
C ARG A 319 6.82 26.04 23.23
N GLU A 320 5.81 25.46 23.88
CA GLU A 320 5.09 24.29 23.33
C GLU A 320 4.48 24.59 21.96
N SER A 321 4.55 23.60 21.07
CA SER A 321 3.90 23.69 19.75
C SER A 321 2.38 23.86 19.89
N LYS A 322 1.76 24.51 18.90
CA LYS A 322 0.29 24.63 18.86
C LYS A 322 -0.38 23.25 18.83
N ALA A 323 0.20 22.29 18.14
CA ALA A 323 -0.32 20.92 18.08
C ALA A 323 -0.31 20.25 19.47
N ARG A 324 0.81 20.34 20.21
CA ARG A 324 0.91 19.80 21.57
C ARG A 324 -0.10 20.45 22.52
N ARG A 325 -0.24 21.77 22.47
CA ARG A 325 -1.24 22.50 23.27
C ARG A 325 -2.66 22.08 22.93
N SER A 326 -2.99 21.96 21.63
CA SER A 326 -4.31 21.50 21.20
C SER A 326 -4.62 20.09 21.74
N PHE A 327 -3.63 19.20 21.68
CA PHE A 327 -3.76 17.84 22.23
C PHE A 327 -4.03 17.86 23.73
N ARG A 328 -3.24 18.59 24.50
CA ARG A 328 -3.37 18.69 25.96
C ARG A 328 -4.69 19.30 26.35
N TYR A 329 -5.11 20.40 25.73
CA TYR A 329 -6.38 21.06 26.06
C TYR A 329 -7.59 20.22 25.66
N ALA A 330 -7.55 19.52 24.53
CA ALA A 330 -8.64 18.63 24.15
C ALA A 330 -8.79 17.47 25.19
N ALA A 331 -7.66 16.91 25.65
CA ALA A 331 -7.69 15.90 26.70
C ALA A 331 -8.25 16.44 28.04
N MET A 332 -7.82 17.65 28.41
CA MET A 332 -8.29 18.32 29.65
C MET A 332 -9.81 18.61 29.56
N LEU A 333 -10.30 19.15 28.46
CA LEU A 333 -11.73 19.44 28.27
C LEU A 333 -12.58 18.17 28.46
N ARG A 334 -12.13 17.04 27.93
CA ARG A 334 -12.81 15.76 28.13
C ARG A 334 -12.84 15.30 29.59
N GLN A 335 -11.77 15.52 30.33
CA GLN A 335 -11.73 15.19 31.79
C GLN A 335 -12.79 15.99 32.56
N PHE A 336 -13.10 17.21 32.11
CA PHE A 336 -14.15 18.05 32.70
C PHE A 336 -15.52 17.84 32.05
N ASN A 337 -15.71 16.75 31.28
CA ASN A 337 -16.94 16.46 30.53
C ASN A 337 -17.39 17.58 29.58
N ILE A 338 -16.46 18.40 29.11
CA ILE A 338 -16.72 19.42 28.10
C ILE A 338 -16.58 18.77 26.71
N GLY A 339 -17.60 18.90 25.88
CA GLY A 339 -17.63 18.34 24.52
C GLY A 339 -16.43 18.80 23.69
N SER A 340 -15.56 17.87 23.38
CA SER A 340 -14.40 18.09 22.50
C SER A 340 -14.14 16.82 21.69
N PRO A 341 -13.77 16.92 20.40
CA PRO A 341 -13.34 15.76 19.64
C PRO A 341 -12.22 15.01 20.39
N ALA A 342 -12.31 13.66 20.43
CA ALA A 342 -11.35 12.86 21.13
C ALA A 342 -9.93 13.10 20.56
N PRO A 343 -8.96 13.55 21.38
CA PRO A 343 -7.60 13.78 20.93
C PRO A 343 -6.89 12.43 20.76
N ILE A 344 -6.41 12.17 19.55
CA ILE A 344 -5.65 10.95 19.22
C ILE A 344 -4.17 11.17 19.48
N GLY A 345 -3.62 12.31 19.00
CA GLY A 345 -2.21 12.56 19.15
C GLY A 345 -1.75 13.88 18.51
N PHE A 346 -0.46 14.12 18.60
CA PHE A 346 0.20 15.20 17.88
C PHE A 346 1.58 14.78 17.38
N CYS A 347 2.05 15.46 16.33
CA CYS A 347 3.42 15.35 15.83
C CYS A 347 3.95 16.73 15.47
N SER A 348 5.17 17.02 15.87
CA SER A 348 5.89 18.26 15.51
C SER A 348 7.27 17.88 14.98
N VAL A 349 7.70 18.52 13.92
CA VAL A 349 9.03 18.33 13.32
C VAL A 349 9.83 19.60 13.50
N SER A 350 11.03 19.48 14.04
CA SER A 350 11.99 20.57 14.17
C SER A 350 13.25 20.25 13.37
N SER A 351 13.94 21.25 12.84
CA SER A 351 15.35 21.14 12.48
C SER A 351 16.18 21.76 13.60
N TRP A 352 17.45 21.44 13.69
CA TRP A 352 18.36 21.76 14.80
C TRP A 352 18.03 23.02 15.62
N PHE A 353 17.66 24.11 14.97
CA PHE A 353 17.36 25.40 15.64
C PHE A 353 15.98 25.95 15.28
N LEU A 354 15.26 25.34 14.35
CA LEU A 354 14.05 25.90 13.79
C LEU A 354 12.87 24.94 13.90
N PHE A 355 11.81 25.39 14.56
CA PHE A 355 10.53 24.70 14.59
C PHE A 355 9.93 24.64 13.15
N GLY A 356 9.43 23.48 12.76
CA GLY A 356 8.82 23.23 11.46
C GLY A 356 7.30 23.06 11.52
N LYS A 357 6.78 22.11 10.72
CA LYS A 357 5.35 21.78 10.71
C LYS A 357 4.95 21.05 11.98
N SER A 358 3.70 21.24 12.39
CA SER A 358 3.10 20.49 13.49
C SER A 358 1.66 20.12 13.15
N TYR A 359 1.25 18.93 13.64
CA TYR A 359 -0.01 18.30 13.34
C TYR A 359 -0.70 17.90 14.63
N PHE A 360 -2.00 18.17 14.73
CA PHE A 360 -2.87 17.67 15.79
C PHE A 360 -3.90 16.74 15.18
N VAL A 361 -4.10 15.59 15.80
CA VAL A 361 -5.00 14.53 15.34
C VAL A 361 -6.10 14.33 16.35
N SER A 362 -7.33 14.31 15.88
CA SER A 362 -8.51 14.00 16.69
C SER A 362 -9.48 13.11 15.91
N LEU A 363 -10.38 12.44 16.60
CA LEU A 363 -11.53 11.83 15.94
C LEU A 363 -12.34 12.90 15.23
N ARG A 364 -13.04 12.51 14.14
CA ARG A 364 -14.02 13.39 13.51
C ARG A 364 -15.15 13.64 14.51
N SER A 365 -15.51 14.90 14.68
CA SER A 365 -16.71 15.29 15.45
C SER A 365 -17.97 15.00 14.63
N GLU A 366 -18.93 14.36 15.24
CA GLU A 366 -20.27 14.15 14.67
C GLU A 366 -21.19 15.36 14.84
N CYS A 367 -20.69 16.43 15.47
CA CYS A 367 -21.47 17.66 15.62
C CYS A 367 -21.83 18.23 14.24
N PRO A 368 -23.12 18.38 13.93
CA PRO A 368 -23.58 18.82 12.62
C PRO A 368 -23.26 20.31 12.37
N TYR A 369 -22.86 21.05 13.40
CA TYR A 369 -22.65 22.49 13.35
C TYR A 369 -21.32 22.92 13.96
N THR A 370 -20.76 23.99 13.40
CA THR A 370 -19.59 24.69 13.96
C THR A 370 -20.02 26.05 14.52
N TYR A 371 -19.16 26.66 15.34
CA TYR A 371 -19.40 28.03 15.81
C TYR A 371 -19.64 29.05 14.67
N ARG A 372 -19.12 28.77 13.47
CA ARG A 372 -19.29 29.64 12.28
C ARG A 372 -20.69 29.58 11.70
N ASP A 373 -21.41 28.50 11.96
CA ASP A 373 -22.76 28.28 11.47
C ASP A 373 -23.82 28.96 12.41
N LEU A 374 -23.34 29.37 13.61
CA LEU A 374 -24.17 29.99 14.63
C LEU A 374 -24.92 31.25 14.15
N PRO A 375 -24.29 32.20 13.44
CA PRO A 375 -24.99 33.41 12.97
C PRO A 375 -26.11 33.15 11.97
N GLN A 376 -26.15 31.99 11.33
CA GLN A 376 -27.14 31.61 10.32
C GLN A 376 -28.35 30.89 10.94
N ARG A 377 -28.36 30.71 12.28
CA ARG A 377 -29.45 30.02 13.00
C ARG A 377 -30.47 30.96 13.59
N PRO A 378 -31.69 30.44 13.89
CA PRO A 378 -32.68 31.20 14.61
C PRO A 378 -32.10 31.75 15.94
N PHE A 379 -32.53 32.97 16.30
CA PHE A 379 -31.99 33.67 17.47
C PHE A 379 -32.08 32.86 18.77
N GLU A 380 -33.21 32.17 18.98
CA GLU A 380 -33.41 31.31 20.16
C GLU A 380 -32.38 30.17 20.28
N GLU A 381 -31.99 29.56 19.15
CA GLU A 381 -30.93 28.55 19.12
C GLU A 381 -29.57 29.17 19.38
N GLN A 382 -29.29 30.35 18.80
CA GLN A 382 -28.03 31.07 19.04
C GLN A 382 -27.90 31.38 20.53
N GLU A 383 -28.92 31.93 21.18
CA GLU A 383 -28.89 32.27 22.58
C GLU A 383 -28.69 31.03 23.47
N LYS A 384 -29.36 29.92 23.17
CA LYS A 384 -29.25 28.66 23.90
C LYS A 384 -27.80 28.10 23.84
N ILE A 385 -27.22 28.13 22.67
CA ILE A 385 -25.82 27.67 22.46
C ILE A 385 -24.80 28.60 23.11
N LEU A 386 -25.00 29.93 22.99
CA LEU A 386 -24.13 30.94 23.63
C LEU A 386 -24.18 30.85 25.14
N ARG A 387 -25.35 30.67 25.74
CA ARG A 387 -25.53 30.45 27.19
C ARG A 387 -24.83 29.16 27.64
N ALA A 388 -24.93 28.08 26.84
CA ALA A 388 -24.24 26.83 27.15
C ALA A 388 -22.72 27.00 27.11
N ILE A 389 -22.18 27.69 26.10
CA ILE A 389 -20.74 28.03 25.97
C ILE A 389 -20.32 28.91 27.17
N ALA A 390 -21.06 29.93 27.52
CA ALA A 390 -20.75 30.82 28.64
C ALA A 390 -20.69 30.06 29.97
N ARG A 391 -21.65 29.17 30.22
CA ARG A 391 -21.63 28.29 31.43
C ARG A 391 -20.39 27.39 31.46
N THR A 392 -19.99 26.86 30.32
CA THR A 392 -18.87 25.96 30.20
C THR A 392 -17.51 26.69 30.33
N THR A 393 -17.43 27.97 29.96
CA THR A 393 -16.21 28.78 30.07
C THR A 393 -16.08 29.50 31.43
N ALA A 394 -17.14 29.53 32.24
CA ALA A 394 -17.14 30.15 33.56
C ALA A 394 -16.68 29.20 34.70
N VAL A 395 -16.43 27.93 34.37
CA VAL A 395 -15.87 26.91 35.27
C VAL A 395 -14.36 26.77 34.99
#